data_e324ad302b7ec280dde100371b68c436
#
_entry.id   e324ad302b7ec280dde100371b68c436
#
_cell.length_a   1.000
_cell.length_b   1.000
_cell.length_c   1.000
_cell.angle_alpha   90.00
_cell.angle_beta   90.00
_cell.angle_gamma   90.00
#
_symmetry.space_group_name_H-M   'P 1'
#
loop_
_entity.id
_entity.type
_entity.pdbx_description
1 polymer ?
#
loop_
_entity_poly.entity_id
_entity_poly.type
_entity_poly.pdbx_seq_one_letter_code
_entity_poly.pdbx_strand_id
1 'polypeptide(L)'
;MNDEMSTKSNVLLIASIMTVFGIMVIPGDISAESNQVTVTPIDAEVSLEKTTTTMNVPQDNTLPWGTIRGEASDVAERYPIIIQFYQGEDPVHFAQVDAKGDGSYEYKFRVRNLDSNTGEFINVFQGDYTVKIYKVIPNTNDLV
;
A
#
# COMPACT_ATOMS: atom_id res chain seq x y z
N MET A 1 43.28 21.51 28.28
CA MET A 1 42.92 21.52 26.85
C MET A 1 42.05 20.31 26.63
N ASN A 2 40.76 20.51 26.70
CA ASN A 2 39.79 19.45 26.58
C ASN A 2 39.13 19.60 25.22
N ASP A 3 39.54 18.76 24.28
CA ASP A 3 38.85 18.59 23.04
C ASP A 3 37.63 17.69 23.30
N GLU A 4 36.49 18.33 23.55
CA GLU A 4 35.24 17.64 23.51
C GLU A 4 34.89 17.36 22.05
N MET A 5 35.17 16.15 21.62
CA MET A 5 34.61 15.62 20.40
C MET A 5 33.09 15.50 20.59
N SER A 6 32.39 16.53 20.16
CA SER A 6 30.93 16.49 20.03
C SER A 6 30.57 15.42 18.98
N THR A 7 30.25 14.24 19.47
CA THR A 7 29.60 13.21 18.65
C THR A 7 28.23 13.73 18.33
N LYS A 8 28.09 14.33 17.15
CA LYS A 8 26.76 14.62 16.60
C LYS A 8 26.10 13.29 16.32
N SER A 9 25.35 12.82 17.28
CA SER A 9 24.41 11.73 17.10
C SER A 9 23.39 12.18 16.05
N ASN A 10 23.52 11.67 14.85
CA ASN A 10 22.45 11.76 13.86
C ASN A 10 21.31 10.89 14.35
N VAL A 11 20.51 11.47 15.21
CA VAL A 11 19.21 10.88 15.54
C VAL A 11 18.38 10.98 14.28
N LEU A 12 18.28 9.86 13.58
CA LEU A 12 17.33 9.68 12.51
C LEU A 12 15.95 9.77 13.16
N LEU A 13 15.36 10.95 13.12
CA LEU A 13 14.00 11.17 13.60
C LEU A 13 13.08 10.48 12.57
N ILE A 14 12.74 9.23 12.83
CA ILE A 14 11.65 8.56 12.13
C ILE A 14 10.39 9.22 12.64
N ALA A 15 9.97 10.28 11.96
CA ALA A 15 8.66 10.86 12.17
C ALA A 15 7.63 9.87 11.66
N SER A 16 7.09 9.06 12.57
CA SER A 16 5.91 8.23 12.31
C SER A 16 4.73 9.17 12.18
N ILE A 17 4.50 9.70 10.99
CA ILE A 17 3.28 10.42 10.68
C ILE A 17 2.22 9.35 10.50
N MET A 18 1.42 9.14 11.54
CA MET A 18 0.16 8.42 11.44
C MET A 18 -0.82 9.25 10.64
N THR A 19 -0.69 9.22 9.33
CA THR A 19 -1.75 9.71 8.46
C THR A 19 -2.71 8.56 8.26
N VAL A 20 -3.84 8.60 8.96
CA VAL A 20 -4.94 7.67 8.78
C VAL A 20 -5.59 7.97 7.44
N PHE A 21 -5.05 7.40 6.37
CA PHE A 21 -5.76 7.34 5.10
C PHE A 21 -6.59 6.07 5.11
N GLY A 22 -7.92 6.26 5.12
CA GLY A 22 -8.84 5.14 5.05
C GLY A 22 -8.67 4.38 3.75
N ILE A 23 -8.14 3.18 3.79
CA ILE A 23 -8.29 2.24 2.70
C ILE A 23 -9.72 1.73 2.78
N MET A 24 -10.57 2.25 1.91
CA MET A 24 -11.95 1.81 1.84
C MET A 24 -11.99 0.56 0.97
N VAL A 25 -12.06 -0.60 1.59
CA VAL A 25 -12.38 -1.84 0.92
C VAL A 25 -13.89 -2.01 1.00
N ILE A 26 -14.59 -2.00 -0.13
CA ILE A 26 -16.05 -2.10 -0.23
C ILE A 26 -16.42 -3.39 -0.93
N PRO A 27 -17.59 -3.94 -0.63
CA PRO A 27 -18.14 -4.49 0.58
C PRO A 27 -18.20 -5.99 0.56
N GLY A 28 -17.87 -6.50 1.59
CA GLY A 28 -18.01 -7.79 2.18
C GLY A 28 -16.99 -7.71 3.28
N ASP A 29 -17.41 -7.41 4.47
CA ASP A 29 -16.64 -7.18 5.70
C ASP A 29 -15.14 -7.51 5.60
N ILE A 30 -14.38 -6.66 4.92
CA ILE A 30 -12.93 -6.72 4.93
C ILE A 30 -12.48 -5.72 5.97
N SER A 31 -12.17 -6.25 7.15
CA SER A 31 -11.60 -5.49 8.25
C SER A 31 -10.20 -5.03 7.88
N ALA A 32 -10.04 -3.74 7.60
CA ALA A 32 -8.72 -3.14 7.43
C ALA A 32 -8.15 -2.85 8.82
N GLU A 33 -7.27 -3.70 9.31
CA GLU A 33 -6.50 -3.43 10.51
C GLU A 33 -5.32 -2.50 10.19
N SER A 34 -5.07 -1.58 11.10
CA SER A 34 -4.04 -0.54 11.15
C SER A 34 -3.01 -0.49 10.00
N ASN A 35 -3.08 0.57 9.21
CA ASN A 35 -2.09 0.86 8.18
C ASN A 35 -0.75 1.28 8.81
N GLN A 36 0.31 0.57 8.48
CA GLN A 36 1.66 0.98 8.80
C GLN A 36 2.27 1.69 7.59
N VAL A 37 2.69 2.93 7.78
CA VAL A 37 3.35 3.72 6.73
C VAL A 37 4.82 3.89 7.07
N THR A 38 5.68 3.63 6.09
CA THR A 38 7.13 3.84 6.17
C THR A 38 7.59 4.67 4.98
N VAL A 39 8.37 5.71 5.25
CA VAL A 39 8.95 6.56 4.20
C VAL A 39 10.47 6.35 4.21
N THR A 40 11.02 6.02 3.06
CA THR A 40 12.46 5.81 2.88
C THR A 40 12.96 6.74 1.78
N PRO A 41 13.92 7.63 2.05
CA PRO A 41 14.52 8.46 1.01
C PRO A 41 15.19 7.61 -0.07
N ILE A 42 14.94 7.94 -1.34
CA ILE A 42 15.64 7.36 -2.50
C ILE A 42 16.81 8.24 -2.89
N ASP A 43 16.55 9.53 -3.03
CA ASP A 43 17.55 10.55 -3.37
C ASP A 43 17.18 11.91 -2.76
N ALA A 44 17.77 12.99 -3.27
CA ALA A 44 17.50 14.35 -2.77
C ALA A 44 16.10 14.88 -3.13
N GLU A 45 15.44 14.29 -4.13
CA GLU A 45 14.18 14.79 -4.68
C GLU A 45 12.97 13.95 -4.29
N VAL A 46 13.16 12.63 -4.14
CA VAL A 46 12.05 11.70 -3.93
C VAL A 46 12.31 10.68 -2.84
N SER A 47 11.24 10.21 -2.25
CA SER A 47 11.20 9.13 -1.26
C SER A 47 10.21 8.04 -1.68
N LEU A 48 10.44 6.83 -1.20
CA LEU A 48 9.52 5.72 -1.33
C LEU A 48 8.63 5.65 -0.09
N GLU A 49 7.34 5.82 -0.28
CA GLU A 49 6.33 5.56 0.74
C GLU A 49 5.79 4.14 0.57
N LYS A 50 5.92 3.34 1.62
CA LYS A 50 5.34 2.00 1.70
C LYS A 50 4.23 1.99 2.73
N THR A 51 3.01 1.66 2.31
CA THR A 51 1.87 1.39 3.18
C THR A 51 1.68 -0.12 3.28
N THR A 52 1.62 -0.64 4.49
CA THR A 52 1.31 -2.05 4.76
C THR A 52 -0.03 -2.14 5.46
N THR A 53 -0.92 -2.94 4.93
CA THR A 53 -2.25 -3.21 5.48
C THR A 53 -2.58 -4.68 5.38
N THR A 54 -3.61 -5.11 6.08
CA THR A 54 -4.14 -6.47 6.00
C THR A 54 -5.46 -6.50 5.25
N MET A 55 -5.71 -7.61 4.58
CA MET A 55 -6.95 -7.89 3.89
C MET A 55 -7.40 -9.31 4.23
N ASN A 56 -8.64 -9.46 4.64
CA ASN A 56 -9.25 -10.79 4.81
C ASN A 56 -10.33 -10.99 3.76
N VAL A 57 -10.28 -12.13 3.08
CA VAL A 57 -11.34 -12.59 2.18
C VAL A 57 -12.02 -13.80 2.81
N PRO A 58 -13.23 -13.66 3.34
CA PRO A 58 -13.95 -14.77 3.96
C PRO A 58 -14.19 -15.92 2.99
N GLN A 59 -14.21 -17.13 3.50
CA GLN A 59 -14.45 -18.33 2.69
C GLN A 59 -15.83 -18.32 2.04
N ASP A 60 -16.82 -17.72 2.68
CA ASP A 60 -18.19 -17.58 2.21
C ASP A 60 -18.43 -16.30 1.38
N ASN A 61 -17.37 -15.59 1.01
CA ASN A 61 -17.48 -14.41 0.15
C ASN A 61 -18.14 -14.78 -1.20
N THR A 62 -19.20 -14.08 -1.53
CA THR A 62 -19.94 -14.28 -2.80
C THR A 62 -19.61 -13.26 -3.87
N LEU A 63 -18.89 -12.20 -3.52
CA LEU A 63 -18.56 -11.11 -4.45
C LEU A 63 -17.39 -11.51 -5.35
N PRO A 64 -17.49 -11.30 -6.66
CA PRO A 64 -16.44 -11.69 -7.60
C PRO A 64 -15.27 -10.71 -7.65
N TRP A 65 -15.46 -9.47 -7.20
CA TRP A 65 -14.47 -8.40 -7.29
C TRP A 65 -14.10 -7.81 -5.94
N GLY A 66 -12.80 -7.57 -5.76
CA GLY A 66 -12.28 -6.71 -4.71
C GLY A 66 -11.77 -5.39 -5.32
N THR A 67 -11.69 -4.35 -4.49
CA THR A 67 -11.20 -3.05 -4.92
C THR A 67 -10.29 -2.46 -3.85
N ILE A 68 -9.12 -1.99 -4.27
CA ILE A 68 -8.24 -1.15 -3.45
C ILE A 68 -8.36 0.27 -3.97
N ARG A 69 -8.61 1.21 -3.07
CA ARG A 69 -8.67 2.64 -3.36
C ARG A 69 -7.78 3.40 -2.42
N GLY A 70 -7.20 4.47 -2.90
CA GLY A 70 -6.40 5.36 -2.08
C GLY A 70 -6.22 6.70 -2.77
N GLU A 71 -5.54 7.59 -2.05
CA GLU A 71 -5.15 8.88 -2.54
C GLU A 71 -3.63 8.97 -2.57
N ALA A 72 -3.14 9.58 -3.60
CA ALA A 72 -1.73 9.78 -3.87
C ALA A 72 -1.52 11.21 -4.37
N SER A 73 -2.04 12.18 -3.60
CA SER A 73 -2.02 13.60 -3.94
C SER A 73 -0.62 14.16 -4.19
N ASP A 74 0.39 13.51 -3.62
CA ASP A 74 1.78 13.93 -3.70
C ASP A 74 2.64 12.96 -4.52
N VAL A 75 2.03 12.14 -5.39
CA VAL A 75 2.79 11.23 -6.24
C VAL A 75 3.57 12.00 -7.28
N ALA A 76 4.85 11.70 -7.39
CA ALA A 76 5.65 12.16 -8.51
C ALA A 76 5.07 11.57 -9.81
N GLU A 77 4.66 12.42 -10.75
CA GLU A 77 3.84 12.08 -11.94
C GLU A 77 4.41 10.97 -12.85
N ARG A 78 5.66 10.58 -12.66
CA ARG A 78 6.34 9.60 -13.50
C ARG A 78 6.31 8.18 -12.95
N TYR A 79 5.86 8.00 -11.73
CA TYR A 79 5.99 6.73 -11.03
C TYR A 79 4.62 6.11 -10.81
N PRO A 80 4.41 4.88 -11.28
CA PRO A 80 3.18 4.15 -10.99
C PRO A 80 3.13 3.75 -9.52
N ILE A 81 1.92 3.49 -9.05
CA ILE A 81 1.68 2.90 -7.75
C ILE A 81 1.79 1.39 -7.89
N ILE A 82 2.58 0.76 -7.04
CA ILE A 82 2.79 -0.68 -7.04
C ILE A 82 2.03 -1.27 -5.86
N ILE A 83 1.25 -2.31 -6.13
CA ILE A 83 0.46 -3.03 -5.13
C ILE A 83 0.90 -4.49 -5.14
N GLN A 84 1.30 -4.99 -3.98
CA GLN A 84 1.72 -6.37 -3.80
C GLN A 84 0.86 -7.05 -2.74
N PHE A 85 0.40 -8.24 -3.03
CA PHE A 85 -0.35 -9.07 -2.10
C PHE A 85 0.52 -10.24 -1.66
N TYR A 86 0.55 -10.46 -0.36
CA TYR A 86 1.27 -11.57 0.27
C TYR A 86 0.31 -12.44 1.04
N GLN A 87 0.49 -13.74 0.95
CA GLN A 87 -0.13 -14.70 1.85
C GLN A 87 0.97 -15.31 2.73
N GLY A 88 1.01 -14.92 4.01
CA GLY A 88 2.19 -15.15 4.81
C GLY A 88 3.38 -14.34 4.28
N GLU A 89 4.47 -15.03 3.95
CA GLU A 89 5.67 -14.42 3.37
C GLU A 89 5.73 -14.51 1.84
N ASP A 90 4.80 -15.25 1.24
CA ASP A 90 4.79 -15.52 -0.20
C ASP A 90 4.06 -14.42 -0.97
N PRO A 91 4.69 -13.78 -1.97
CA PRO A 91 4.02 -12.86 -2.86
C PRO A 91 3.09 -13.65 -3.80
N VAL A 92 1.80 -13.34 -3.79
CA VAL A 92 0.78 -14.07 -4.56
C VAL A 92 0.17 -13.26 -5.69
N HIS A 93 0.24 -11.94 -5.61
CA HIS A 93 -0.30 -11.07 -6.65
C HIS A 93 0.44 -9.74 -6.68
N PHE A 94 0.53 -9.18 -7.87
CA PHE A 94 1.20 -7.91 -8.15
C PHE A 94 0.38 -7.09 -9.12
N ALA A 95 0.27 -5.80 -8.86
CA ALA A 95 -0.40 -4.85 -9.73
C ALA A 95 0.35 -3.53 -9.82
N GLN A 96 0.15 -2.85 -10.93
CA GLN A 96 0.63 -1.52 -11.18
C GLN A 96 -0.56 -0.66 -11.61
N VAL A 97 -0.73 0.49 -10.99
CA VAL A 97 -1.79 1.44 -11.31
C VAL A 97 -1.25 2.86 -11.35
N ASP A 98 -1.87 3.69 -12.17
CA ASP A 98 -1.56 5.11 -12.23
C ASP A 98 -2.53 5.91 -11.34
N ALA A 99 -2.02 6.98 -10.74
CA ALA A 99 -2.87 7.95 -10.08
C ALA A 99 -3.67 8.75 -11.12
N LYS A 100 -4.92 9.03 -10.82
CA LYS A 100 -5.76 9.93 -11.62
C LYS A 100 -5.32 11.38 -11.39
N GLY A 101 -5.82 12.30 -12.25
CA GLY A 101 -5.47 13.72 -12.17
C GLY A 101 -5.83 14.41 -10.83
N ASP A 102 -6.76 13.85 -10.07
CA ASP A 102 -7.13 14.30 -8.71
C ASP A 102 -6.28 13.64 -7.60
N GLY A 103 -5.28 12.81 -7.96
CA GLY A 103 -4.44 12.06 -7.05
C GLY A 103 -5.05 10.77 -6.52
N SER A 104 -6.28 10.44 -6.87
CA SER A 104 -6.89 9.16 -6.47
C SER A 104 -6.39 8.02 -7.33
N TYR A 105 -6.37 6.82 -6.77
CA TYR A 105 -6.13 5.59 -7.51
C TYR A 105 -7.13 4.51 -7.11
N GLU A 106 -7.41 3.62 -8.04
CA GLU A 106 -8.28 2.48 -7.84
C GLU A 106 -7.71 1.26 -8.55
N TYR A 107 -7.64 0.14 -7.84
CA TYR A 107 -7.29 -1.16 -8.40
C TYR A 107 -8.41 -2.16 -8.12
N LYS A 108 -8.98 -2.72 -9.19
CA LYS A 108 -9.97 -3.80 -9.10
C LYS A 108 -9.31 -5.12 -9.42
N PHE A 109 -9.57 -6.11 -8.61
CA PHE A 109 -9.03 -7.46 -8.79
C PHE A 109 -10.13 -8.51 -8.61
N ARG A 110 -9.94 -9.63 -9.27
CA ARG A 110 -10.90 -10.72 -9.20
C ARG A 110 -10.64 -11.58 -7.97
N VAL A 111 -11.63 -11.68 -7.11
CA VAL A 111 -11.58 -12.50 -5.88
C VAL A 111 -12.11 -13.91 -6.12
N ARG A 112 -13.14 -14.03 -7.00
CA ARG A 112 -13.70 -15.31 -7.43
C ARG A 112 -13.75 -15.34 -8.95
N ASN A 113 -13.52 -16.51 -9.50
CA ASN A 113 -13.64 -16.76 -10.93
C ASN A 113 -14.70 -17.84 -11.17
N LEU A 114 -15.30 -17.82 -12.35
CA LEU A 114 -16.19 -18.87 -12.81
C LEU A 114 -15.38 -19.80 -13.72
N ASP A 115 -15.33 -21.09 -13.38
CA ASP A 115 -14.82 -22.09 -14.31
C ASP A 115 -15.84 -22.32 -15.41
N SER A 116 -15.48 -21.92 -16.62
CA SER A 116 -16.38 -22.03 -17.79
C SER A 116 -16.67 -23.49 -18.20
N ASN A 117 -15.87 -24.45 -17.75
CA ASN A 117 -16.05 -25.85 -18.07
C ASN A 117 -16.99 -26.55 -17.10
N THR A 118 -16.94 -26.21 -15.82
CA THR A 118 -17.73 -26.84 -14.76
C THR A 118 -18.92 -25.99 -14.30
N GLY A 119 -18.90 -24.68 -14.58
CA GLY A 119 -19.86 -23.73 -14.03
C GLY A 119 -19.68 -23.46 -12.53
N GLU A 120 -18.61 -23.94 -11.94
CA GLU A 120 -18.30 -23.76 -10.52
C GLU A 120 -17.50 -22.47 -10.28
N PHE A 121 -17.73 -21.85 -9.11
CA PHE A 121 -16.92 -20.71 -8.68
C PHE A 121 -15.64 -21.19 -8.01
N ILE A 122 -14.53 -20.61 -8.43
CA ILE A 122 -13.20 -20.83 -7.85
C ILE A 122 -12.80 -19.58 -7.08
N ASN A 123 -12.41 -19.73 -5.81
CA ASN A 123 -11.83 -18.66 -5.03
C ASN A 123 -10.40 -18.40 -5.50
N VAL A 124 -10.13 -17.19 -6.00
CA VAL A 124 -8.80 -16.73 -6.38
C VAL A 124 -8.06 -16.20 -5.15
N PHE A 125 -8.79 -15.48 -4.30
CA PHE A 125 -8.30 -15.02 -3.00
C PHE A 125 -9.19 -15.59 -1.90
N GLN A 126 -8.56 -16.11 -0.85
CA GLN A 126 -9.24 -16.64 0.33
C GLN A 126 -8.32 -16.56 1.55
N GLY A 127 -8.85 -16.09 2.68
CA GLY A 127 -8.11 -15.95 3.93
C GLY A 127 -7.42 -14.60 4.08
N ASP A 128 -6.34 -14.60 4.83
CA ASP A 128 -5.64 -13.39 5.22
C ASP A 128 -4.49 -13.07 4.27
N TYR A 129 -4.39 -11.80 3.91
CA TYR A 129 -3.33 -11.27 3.06
C TYR A 129 -2.72 -10.02 3.67
N THR A 130 -1.44 -9.85 3.49
CA THR A 130 -0.76 -8.57 3.67
C THR A 130 -0.69 -7.86 2.34
N VAL A 131 -1.15 -6.62 2.29
CA VAL A 131 -1.09 -5.77 1.10
C VAL A 131 -0.07 -4.67 1.34
N LYS A 132 0.91 -4.57 0.45
CA LYS A 132 1.93 -3.53 0.46
C LYS A 132 1.72 -2.63 -0.74
N ILE A 133 1.60 -1.33 -0.49
CA ILE A 133 1.39 -0.31 -1.52
C ILE A 133 2.59 0.62 -1.50
N TYR A 134 3.24 0.75 -2.65
CA TYR A 134 4.43 1.56 -2.82
C TYR A 134 4.11 2.76 -3.71
N LYS A 135 4.46 3.95 -3.23
CA LYS A 135 4.34 5.21 -3.95
C LYS A 135 5.67 5.96 -3.88
N VAL A 136 6.06 6.59 -4.96
CA VAL A 136 7.16 7.54 -4.95
C VAL A 136 6.59 8.93 -4.72
N ILE A 137 7.04 9.57 -3.67
CA ILE A 137 6.58 10.90 -3.26
C ILE A 137 7.74 11.89 -3.33
N PRO A 138 7.49 13.17 -3.67
CA PRO A 138 8.49 14.22 -3.57
C PRO A 138 8.96 14.41 -2.12
N ASN A 139 10.24 14.66 -1.93
CA ASN A 139 10.71 15.09 -0.65
C ASN A 139 10.13 16.48 -0.36
N THR A 140 9.49 16.65 0.79
CA THR A 140 9.12 17.97 1.27
C THR A 140 10.41 18.70 1.66
N ASN A 141 10.88 19.56 0.79
CA ASN A 141 11.88 20.54 1.17
C ASN A 141 11.17 21.56 2.06
N ASP A 142 11.14 21.31 3.35
CA ASP A 142 10.90 22.36 4.31
C ASP A 142 12.10 23.32 4.26
N LEU A 143 12.09 24.16 3.25
CA LEU A 143 12.95 25.33 3.22
C LEU A 143 12.43 26.29 4.28
N VAL A 144 12.99 26.15 5.44
CA VAL A 144 12.88 27.17 6.47
C VAL A 144 13.86 28.30 6.17
#